data_bd3df7c03dcfa91f99eff70dace14bbe
#
_entry.id   bd3df7c03dcfa91f99eff70dace14bbe
#
_cell.length_a   1.000
_cell.length_b   1.000
_cell.length_c   1.000
_cell.angle_alpha   90.00
_cell.angle_beta   90.00
_cell.angle_gamma   90.00
#
_symmetry.space_group_name_H-M   'P 1'
#
loop_
_entity.id
_entity.type
_entity.pdbx_description
1 polymer ?
#
loop_
_entity_poly.entity_id
_entity_poly.type
_entity_poly.pdbx_seq_one_letter_code
_entity_poly.pdbx_strand_id
1 'polypeptide(L)'
;MNNIAHLICSKNFSGIEQHVHELTSTLTNNSNYDLYIFADKTLEPHFQNQRFQIFPNKFRFNLFALFKLRKLIKDHKIHILHCHGSKSILLGRWVSWITKVELIATVHANKKRPVATNGFKKTIIVNELLKKTYPAAEVIGNWVNPKLEILNSSRDGKFIAVGRLEKIKRFDLLIHAWKGINEKLEIIGDGLEKNNLLTTIKDNNLDEKITIRSEVNSQELGNIYKTAKGLIITSLREGGPRVALEAAAFNLPVFGTNVGIMGELFPQEVLADPNNEEEIISLIRSFVPLAKNIDVSAIKERIFESYTVESSAEKVGKIYDSVLSNSL
;
A
#
# COMPACT_ATOMS: atom_id res chain seq x y z
N MET A 1 3.73 24.74 18.78
CA MET A 1 3.21 23.74 17.86
C MET A 1 4.40 22.95 17.31
N ASN A 2 4.32 21.63 17.23
CA ASN A 2 5.43 20.80 16.78
C ASN A 2 5.37 20.59 15.27
N ASN A 3 6.46 20.90 14.58
CA ASN A 3 6.55 20.80 13.12
C ASN A 3 7.07 19.41 12.72
N ILE A 4 6.28 18.68 11.97
CA ILE A 4 6.60 17.33 11.49
C ILE A 4 6.60 17.33 9.96
N ALA A 5 7.65 16.80 9.35
CA ALA A 5 7.72 16.68 7.89
C ALA A 5 7.67 15.22 7.45
N HIS A 6 6.84 14.92 6.47
CA HIS A 6 6.80 13.65 5.78
C HIS A 6 7.66 13.72 4.51
N LEU A 7 8.67 12.88 4.41
CA LEU A 7 9.58 12.82 3.28
C LEU A 7 9.19 11.67 2.32
N ILE A 8 8.87 12.02 1.08
CA ILE A 8 8.53 11.10 0.00
C ILE A 8 9.53 11.26 -1.16
N CYS A 9 10.12 10.16 -1.58
CA CYS A 9 11.13 10.14 -2.65
C CYS A 9 10.65 9.35 -3.90
N SER A 10 9.46 9.61 -4.38
CA SER A 10 8.89 9.11 -5.63
C SER A 10 8.44 10.27 -6.50
N LYS A 11 8.02 9.99 -7.73
CA LYS A 11 7.50 10.98 -8.68
C LYS A 11 6.06 10.70 -9.10
N ASN A 12 5.62 9.47 -8.91
CA ASN A 12 4.28 9.03 -9.29
C ASN A 12 3.43 8.91 -8.04
N PHE A 13 2.19 9.36 -8.10
CA PHE A 13 1.21 9.16 -7.04
C PHE A 13 0.75 7.71 -7.07
N SER A 14 1.03 6.97 -6.01
CA SER A 14 0.71 5.54 -5.85
C SER A 14 0.49 5.20 -4.38
N GLY A 15 0.58 3.94 -3.99
CA GLY A 15 0.20 3.50 -2.64
C GLY A 15 0.91 4.22 -1.48
N ILE A 16 2.19 4.57 -1.60
CA ILE A 16 2.93 5.30 -0.53
C ILE A 16 2.45 6.75 -0.44
N GLU A 17 2.29 7.41 -1.58
CA GLU A 17 1.86 8.81 -1.67
C GLU A 17 0.44 8.97 -1.17
N GLN A 18 -0.44 8.05 -1.56
CA GLN A 18 -1.82 7.99 -1.07
C GLN A 18 -1.86 7.74 0.45
N HIS A 19 -1.03 6.82 0.95
CA HIS A 19 -0.89 6.58 2.40
C HIS A 19 -0.49 7.87 3.15
N VAL A 20 0.51 8.60 2.67
CA VAL A 20 0.94 9.85 3.30
C VAL A 20 -0.15 10.92 3.20
N HIS A 21 -0.80 11.06 2.04
CA HIS A 21 -1.88 12.03 1.85
C HIS A 21 -3.03 11.81 2.83
N GLU A 22 -3.54 10.59 2.95
CA GLU A 22 -4.63 10.24 3.85
C GLU A 22 -4.25 10.42 5.31
N LEU A 23 -3.07 9.91 5.71
CA LEU A 23 -2.56 10.03 7.08
C LEU A 23 -2.42 11.49 7.50
N THR A 24 -1.78 12.32 6.67
CA THR A 24 -1.52 13.73 7.01
C THR A 24 -2.79 14.56 6.99
N SER A 25 -3.73 14.29 6.08
CA SER A 25 -5.06 14.92 6.08
C SER A 25 -5.83 14.64 7.37
N THR A 26 -5.81 13.39 7.84
CA THR A 26 -6.50 12.99 9.06
C THR A 26 -5.82 13.58 10.30
N LEU A 27 -4.50 13.55 10.38
CA LEU A 27 -3.73 14.13 11.49
C LEU A 27 -3.90 15.66 11.57
N THR A 28 -3.93 16.37 10.43
CA THR A 28 -4.12 17.83 10.42
C THR A 28 -5.46 18.23 11.04
N ASN A 29 -6.50 17.44 10.84
CA ASN A 29 -7.81 17.73 11.39
C ASN A 29 -7.94 17.44 12.89
N ASN A 30 -7.10 16.58 13.44
CA ASN A 30 -7.28 15.99 14.77
C ASN A 30 -6.10 16.24 15.73
N SER A 31 -5.08 17.03 15.35
CA SER A 31 -3.84 17.15 16.15
C SER A 31 -3.29 18.56 16.24
N ASN A 32 -2.39 18.75 17.24
CA ASN A 32 -1.65 19.98 17.47
C ASN A 32 -0.32 20.03 16.68
N TYR A 33 -0.21 19.33 15.54
CA TYR A 33 0.99 19.31 14.71
C TYR A 33 0.84 20.22 13.50
N ASP A 34 1.92 20.91 13.14
CA ASP A 34 2.11 21.52 11.83
C ASP A 34 2.77 20.50 10.90
N LEU A 35 1.99 19.97 9.96
CA LEU A 35 2.45 18.92 9.05
C LEU A 35 2.94 19.49 7.71
N TYR A 36 4.12 19.05 7.30
CA TYR A 36 4.76 19.42 6.03
C TYR A 36 4.97 18.19 5.15
N ILE A 37 4.82 18.36 3.84
CA ILE A 37 5.13 17.31 2.85
C ILE A 37 6.35 17.75 2.05
N PHE A 38 7.44 17.00 2.13
CA PHE A 38 8.65 17.18 1.34
C PHE A 38 8.69 16.15 0.22
N ALA A 39 8.38 16.57 -1.01
CA ALA A 39 8.23 15.67 -2.14
C ALA A 39 8.58 16.33 -3.48
N ASP A 40 8.65 15.52 -4.54
CA ASP A 40 8.87 16.01 -5.90
C ASP A 40 7.69 16.88 -6.38
N LYS A 41 7.97 17.90 -7.20
CA LYS A 41 6.97 18.83 -7.75
C LYS A 41 5.81 18.12 -8.46
N THR A 42 6.06 16.96 -9.06
CA THR A 42 5.02 16.19 -9.75
C THR A 42 3.89 15.73 -8.84
N LEU A 43 4.12 15.68 -7.52
CA LEU A 43 3.14 15.28 -6.52
C LEU A 43 2.32 16.45 -5.96
N GLU A 44 2.73 17.70 -6.21
CA GLU A 44 2.07 18.90 -5.68
C GLU A 44 0.55 18.95 -5.92
N PRO A 45 0.02 18.57 -7.11
CA PRO A 45 -1.42 18.59 -7.37
C PRO A 45 -2.25 17.69 -6.43
N HIS A 46 -1.63 16.66 -5.86
CA HIS A 46 -2.29 15.73 -4.93
C HIS A 46 -2.30 16.19 -3.47
N PHE A 47 -1.53 17.24 -3.12
CA PHE A 47 -1.36 17.73 -1.76
C PHE A 47 -1.77 19.19 -1.59
N GLN A 48 -2.72 19.69 -2.41
CA GLN A 48 -3.11 21.11 -2.48
C GLN A 48 -3.57 21.73 -1.14
N ASN A 49 -4.16 20.91 -0.25
CA ASN A 49 -4.65 21.36 1.06
C ASN A 49 -3.63 21.14 2.20
N GLN A 50 -2.36 20.88 1.86
CA GLN A 50 -1.31 20.57 2.82
C GLN A 50 -0.10 21.48 2.61
N ARG A 51 0.74 21.66 3.63
CA ARG A 51 1.96 22.48 3.54
C ARG A 51 3.02 21.75 2.70
N PHE A 52 2.87 21.81 1.38
CA PHE A 52 3.77 21.15 0.44
C PHE A 52 5.05 21.96 0.21
N GLN A 53 6.20 21.27 0.21
CA GLN A 53 7.50 21.84 -0.07
C GLN A 53 8.22 21.02 -1.14
N ILE A 54 8.63 21.66 -2.22
CA ILE A 54 9.31 21.00 -3.33
C ILE A 54 10.67 20.48 -2.86
N PHE A 55 10.82 19.16 -2.90
CA PHE A 55 12.06 18.45 -2.66
C PHE A 55 12.47 17.66 -3.90
N PRO A 56 13.48 18.12 -4.68
CA PRO A 56 13.86 17.49 -5.93
C PRO A 56 14.53 16.14 -5.70
N ASN A 57 13.95 15.09 -6.23
CA ASN A 57 14.42 13.72 -6.09
C ASN A 57 15.09 13.22 -7.38
N LYS A 58 16.23 13.82 -7.78
CA LYS A 58 16.90 13.41 -9.04
C LYS A 58 17.83 12.21 -8.90
N PHE A 59 18.48 11.97 -7.75
CA PHE A 59 19.48 10.90 -7.58
C PHE A 59 19.54 10.31 -6.18
N ARG A 60 19.91 9.01 -6.10
CA ARG A 60 20.03 8.22 -4.86
C ARG A 60 21.12 8.73 -3.90
N PHE A 61 22.15 9.40 -4.45
CA PHE A 61 23.37 9.87 -3.75
C PHE A 61 23.70 11.28 -4.23
N ASN A 62 22.90 12.27 -3.82
CA ASN A 62 23.14 13.64 -4.24
C ASN A 62 23.37 14.53 -3.01
N LEU A 63 24.58 15.03 -2.83
CA LEU A 63 24.92 16.01 -1.80
C LEU A 63 23.99 17.23 -1.85
N PHE A 64 23.61 17.64 -3.05
CA PHE A 64 22.65 18.73 -3.23
C PHE A 64 21.29 18.43 -2.60
N ALA A 65 20.78 17.19 -2.74
CA ALA A 65 19.54 16.78 -2.09
C ALA A 65 19.68 16.82 -0.56
N LEU A 66 20.83 16.40 -0.05
CA LEU A 66 21.11 16.44 1.39
C LEU A 66 21.14 17.88 1.94
N PHE A 67 21.82 18.80 1.26
CA PHE A 67 21.84 20.21 1.64
C PHE A 67 20.47 20.87 1.50
N LYS A 68 19.71 20.55 0.46
CA LYS A 68 18.33 21.04 0.28
C LYS A 68 17.42 20.54 1.42
N LEU A 69 17.51 19.24 1.77
CA LEU A 69 16.75 18.67 2.88
C LEU A 69 17.11 19.33 4.21
N ARG A 70 18.41 19.52 4.48
CA ARG A 70 18.90 20.25 5.66
C ARG A 70 18.34 21.67 5.70
N LYS A 71 18.32 22.37 4.55
CA LYS A 71 17.75 23.73 4.48
C LYS A 71 16.26 23.71 4.83
N LEU A 72 15.46 22.84 4.21
CA LEU A 72 14.02 22.71 4.51
C LEU A 72 13.76 22.39 5.98
N ILE A 73 14.52 21.48 6.58
CA ILE A 73 14.41 21.14 8.01
C ILE A 73 14.64 22.40 8.89
N LYS A 74 15.66 23.21 8.56
CA LYS A 74 15.98 24.42 9.32
C LYS A 74 14.96 25.54 9.10
N ASP A 75 14.62 25.82 7.84
CA ASP A 75 13.71 26.92 7.48
C ASP A 75 12.32 26.72 8.10
N HIS A 76 11.85 25.48 8.16
CA HIS A 76 10.54 25.12 8.73
C HIS A 76 10.63 24.60 10.18
N LYS A 77 11.81 24.69 10.84
CA LYS A 77 12.02 24.24 12.24
C LYS A 77 11.44 22.85 12.50
N ILE A 78 11.74 21.89 11.61
CA ILE A 78 11.19 20.52 11.69
C ILE A 78 11.79 19.81 12.91
N HIS A 79 10.93 19.29 13.77
CA HIS A 79 11.29 18.50 14.95
C HIS A 79 11.39 17.01 14.61
N ILE A 80 10.43 16.48 13.83
CA ILE A 80 10.40 15.08 13.37
C ILE A 80 10.42 15.05 11.85
N LEU A 81 11.30 14.23 11.27
CA LEU A 81 11.30 13.85 9.86
C LEU A 81 10.82 12.40 9.72
N HIS A 82 9.58 12.23 9.27
CA HIS A 82 8.98 10.92 9.01
C HIS A 82 9.26 10.49 7.58
N CYS A 83 10.07 9.45 7.41
CA CYS A 83 10.58 8.98 6.14
C CYS A 83 9.76 7.79 5.61
N HIS A 84 9.21 7.90 4.39
CA HIS A 84 8.41 6.86 3.76
C HIS A 84 9.15 6.16 2.61
N GLY A 85 9.42 4.86 2.81
CA GLY A 85 10.12 4.03 1.84
C GLY A 85 11.64 4.19 1.83
N SER A 86 12.33 3.26 1.16
CA SER A 86 13.78 3.06 1.33
C SER A 86 14.67 4.24 0.94
N LYS A 87 14.27 5.03 -0.08
CA LYS A 87 15.07 6.20 -0.49
C LYS A 87 14.99 7.31 0.56
N SER A 88 13.79 7.59 1.05
CA SER A 88 13.55 8.60 2.09
C SER A 88 14.24 8.23 3.40
N ILE A 89 14.18 6.96 3.80
CA ILE A 89 14.87 6.44 4.99
C ILE A 89 16.38 6.64 4.87
N LEU A 90 16.97 6.33 3.72
CA LEU A 90 18.41 6.53 3.52
C LEU A 90 18.81 8.02 3.61
N LEU A 91 18.04 8.91 2.96
CA LEU A 91 18.30 10.35 3.01
C LEU A 91 18.08 10.92 4.41
N GLY A 92 17.03 10.51 5.10
CA GLY A 92 16.76 10.89 6.49
C GLY A 92 17.93 10.52 7.40
N ARG A 93 18.46 9.30 7.28
CA ARG A 93 19.61 8.86 8.03
C ARG A 93 20.86 9.74 7.79
N TRP A 94 21.12 10.16 6.56
CA TRP A 94 22.27 11.02 6.29
C TRP A 94 22.07 12.45 6.77
N VAL A 95 20.85 13.00 6.63
CA VAL A 95 20.60 14.36 7.09
C VAL A 95 20.64 14.49 8.61
N SER A 96 20.34 13.42 9.35
CA SER A 96 20.42 13.44 10.82
C SER A 96 21.85 13.64 11.33
N TRP A 97 22.88 13.29 10.57
CA TRP A 97 24.28 13.56 10.95
C TRP A 97 24.66 15.05 10.93
N ILE A 98 23.88 15.86 10.20
CA ILE A 98 24.13 17.31 10.04
C ILE A 98 22.96 18.17 10.53
N THR A 99 21.97 17.57 11.18
CA THR A 99 20.83 18.22 11.81
C THR A 99 20.51 17.53 13.14
N LYS A 100 19.69 18.20 13.98
CA LYS A 100 19.19 17.61 15.23
C LYS A 100 17.75 17.09 15.09
N VAL A 101 17.29 16.80 13.84
CA VAL A 101 15.93 16.33 13.59
C VAL A 101 15.79 14.89 14.07
N GLU A 102 14.68 14.60 14.75
CA GLU A 102 14.33 13.23 15.14
C GLU A 102 13.76 12.46 13.95
N LEU A 103 14.11 11.19 13.84
CA LEU A 103 13.74 10.37 12.68
C LEU A 103 12.72 9.31 13.03
N ILE A 104 11.68 9.21 12.20
CA ILE A 104 10.73 8.10 12.17
C ILE A 104 10.73 7.50 10.76
N ALA A 105 10.66 6.18 10.67
CA ALA A 105 10.62 5.46 9.40
C ALA A 105 9.32 4.67 9.25
N THR A 106 8.65 4.73 8.09
CA THR A 106 7.64 3.74 7.70
C THR A 106 8.16 2.87 6.56
N VAL A 107 8.20 1.56 6.80
CA VAL A 107 8.62 0.55 5.84
C VAL A 107 7.38 -0.06 5.19
N HIS A 108 7.14 0.26 3.92
CA HIS A 108 5.93 -0.11 3.18
C HIS A 108 6.01 -1.43 2.42
N ALA A 109 7.17 -2.08 2.34
CA ALA A 109 7.30 -3.30 1.55
C ALA A 109 8.41 -4.20 2.06
N ASN A 110 8.19 -5.51 1.94
CA ASN A 110 9.21 -6.51 2.14
C ASN A 110 10.15 -6.54 0.90
N LYS A 111 11.42 -6.21 1.08
CA LYS A 111 12.42 -6.16 0.01
C LYS A 111 13.50 -7.21 0.23
N LYS A 112 14.04 -7.76 -0.87
CA LYS A 112 15.21 -8.67 -0.82
C LYS A 112 16.41 -8.07 -0.07
N ARG A 113 16.58 -6.72 -0.17
CA ARG A 113 17.60 -5.96 0.57
C ARG A 113 16.87 -4.94 1.43
N PRO A 114 16.65 -5.24 2.72
CA PRO A 114 16.00 -4.34 3.66
C PRO A 114 16.81 -3.04 3.84
N VAL A 115 16.12 -1.95 4.11
CA VAL A 115 16.77 -0.69 4.46
C VAL A 115 17.02 -0.67 5.97
N ALA A 116 18.24 -0.33 6.38
CA ALA A 116 18.55 -0.20 7.80
C ALA A 116 17.87 1.04 8.41
N THR A 117 17.19 0.83 9.54
CA THR A 117 16.53 1.89 10.33
C THR A 117 17.27 2.23 11.62
N ASN A 118 18.53 1.78 11.75
CA ASN A 118 19.39 2.17 12.86
C ASN A 118 19.57 3.69 12.90
N GLY A 119 19.38 4.30 14.08
CA GLY A 119 19.40 5.76 14.25
C GLY A 119 18.04 6.44 14.10
N PHE A 120 17.00 5.68 13.78
CA PHE A 120 15.62 6.14 13.86
C PHE A 120 15.07 5.93 15.28
N LYS A 121 14.35 6.91 15.80
CA LYS A 121 13.73 6.79 17.14
C LYS A 121 12.63 5.75 17.15
N LYS A 122 11.86 5.69 16.07
CA LYS A 122 10.81 4.71 15.86
C LYS A 122 10.80 4.22 14.41
N THR A 123 10.49 2.96 14.26
CA THR A 123 10.23 2.33 12.95
C THR A 123 8.81 1.77 12.95
N ILE A 124 8.05 2.13 11.94
CA ILE A 124 6.70 1.62 11.67
C ILE A 124 6.80 0.64 10.51
N ILE A 125 6.11 -0.47 10.61
CA ILE A 125 5.97 -1.48 9.56
C ILE A 125 4.49 -1.73 9.27
N VAL A 126 4.17 -2.04 8.01
CA VAL A 126 2.76 -2.13 7.56
C VAL A 126 2.14 -3.52 7.69
N ASN A 127 2.85 -4.51 8.21
CA ASN A 127 2.35 -5.85 8.51
C ASN A 127 3.30 -6.61 9.45
N GLU A 128 2.79 -7.65 10.11
CA GLU A 128 3.54 -8.48 11.06
C GLU A 128 4.69 -9.27 10.42
N LEU A 129 4.59 -9.66 9.15
CA LEU A 129 5.66 -10.41 8.47
C LEU A 129 6.98 -9.62 8.43
N LEU A 130 6.92 -8.30 8.44
CA LEU A 130 8.09 -7.42 8.48
C LEU A 130 8.81 -7.44 9.83
N LYS A 131 8.19 -7.93 10.91
CA LYS A 131 8.84 -8.10 12.22
C LYS A 131 10.03 -9.06 12.18
N LYS A 132 10.03 -10.03 11.26
CA LYS A 132 11.20 -10.89 11.01
C LYS A 132 12.46 -10.08 10.67
N THR A 133 12.28 -8.93 10.02
CA THR A 133 13.38 -8.03 9.61
C THR A 133 13.56 -6.84 10.56
N TYR A 134 12.47 -6.37 11.16
CA TYR A 134 12.42 -5.20 12.04
C TYR A 134 11.73 -5.56 13.37
N PRO A 135 12.36 -6.36 14.25
CA PRO A 135 11.70 -6.94 15.43
C PRO A 135 11.22 -5.89 16.43
N ALA A 136 11.90 -4.74 16.55
CA ALA A 136 11.52 -3.64 17.43
C ALA A 136 10.54 -2.62 16.81
N ALA A 137 10.07 -2.86 15.57
CA ALA A 137 9.17 -1.94 14.90
C ALA A 137 7.73 -2.06 15.42
N GLU A 138 7.00 -0.96 15.37
CA GLU A 138 5.57 -0.93 15.64
C GLU A 138 4.78 -1.27 14.38
N VAL A 139 3.76 -2.12 14.52
CA VAL A 139 2.92 -2.53 13.39
C VAL A 139 1.74 -1.58 13.29
N ILE A 140 1.69 -0.81 12.21
CA ILE A 140 0.54 0.00 11.82
C ILE A 140 0.24 -0.35 10.37
N GLY A 141 -0.77 -1.19 10.17
CA GLY A 141 -1.18 -1.69 8.85
C GLY A 141 -1.68 -0.60 7.92
N ASN A 142 -1.82 -0.95 6.66
CA ASN A 142 -2.58 -0.11 5.73
C ASN A 142 -4.05 -0.07 6.17
N TRP A 143 -4.79 0.88 5.66
CA TRP A 143 -6.18 1.16 6.04
C TRP A 143 -7.08 1.34 4.83
N VAL A 144 -8.38 1.33 5.09
CA VAL A 144 -9.42 1.75 4.16
C VAL A 144 -9.92 3.14 4.55
N ASN A 145 -10.47 3.85 3.57
CA ASN A 145 -11.20 5.07 3.84
C ASN A 145 -12.64 4.70 4.25
N PRO A 146 -13.10 5.03 5.47
CA PRO A 146 -14.44 4.68 5.95
C PRO A 146 -15.57 5.39 5.19
N LYS A 147 -15.25 6.44 4.41
CA LYS A 147 -16.23 7.14 3.55
C LYS A 147 -16.61 6.38 2.27
N LEU A 148 -16.12 5.15 2.08
CA LEU A 148 -16.57 4.30 0.99
C LEU A 148 -18.05 3.94 1.22
N GLU A 149 -18.94 4.50 0.39
CA GLU A 149 -20.37 4.18 0.41
C GLU A 149 -20.60 2.72 -0.01
N ILE A 150 -20.83 1.85 0.96
CA ILE A 150 -21.07 0.43 0.75
C ILE A 150 -22.59 0.24 0.58
N LEU A 151 -23.12 0.61 -0.57
CA LEU A 151 -24.49 0.30 -0.97
C LEU A 151 -24.49 -1.00 -1.79
N ASN A 152 -25.53 -1.80 -1.60
CA ASN A 152 -25.84 -3.07 -2.24
C ASN A 152 -24.91 -3.58 -3.36
N SER A 153 -24.28 -4.72 -3.16
CA SER A 153 -23.46 -5.40 -4.16
C SER A 153 -24.25 -6.48 -4.89
N SER A 154 -24.24 -6.49 -6.24
CA SER A 154 -24.96 -7.49 -7.05
C SER A 154 -24.17 -8.77 -7.31
N ARG A 155 -22.85 -8.74 -7.28
CA ARG A 155 -21.94 -9.85 -7.57
C ARG A 155 -22.16 -10.57 -8.89
N ASP A 156 -22.66 -9.86 -9.90
CA ASP A 156 -22.96 -10.40 -11.24
C ASP A 156 -21.86 -10.09 -12.26
N GLY A 157 -20.83 -9.36 -11.83
CA GLY A 157 -19.73 -8.94 -12.69
C GLY A 157 -18.68 -10.01 -12.97
N LYS A 158 -17.45 -9.57 -13.09
CA LYS A 158 -16.28 -10.40 -13.36
C LYS A 158 -15.51 -10.67 -12.06
N PHE A 159 -14.64 -11.67 -12.08
CA PHE A 159 -13.52 -11.70 -11.15
C PHE A 159 -12.52 -10.60 -11.50
N ILE A 160 -11.83 -10.08 -10.52
CA ILE A 160 -10.86 -9.00 -10.72
C ILE A 160 -9.51 -9.32 -10.10
N ALA A 161 -8.46 -8.75 -10.69
CA ALA A 161 -7.13 -8.65 -10.09
C ALA A 161 -6.63 -7.21 -10.32
N VAL A 162 -6.11 -6.56 -9.28
CA VAL A 162 -5.80 -5.14 -9.30
C VAL A 162 -4.36 -4.88 -8.89
N GLY A 163 -3.62 -4.11 -9.69
CA GLY A 163 -2.27 -3.70 -9.35
C GLY A 163 -1.39 -3.38 -10.54
N ARG A 164 -0.18 -2.87 -10.28
CA ARG A 164 0.78 -2.56 -11.35
C ARG A 164 1.13 -3.83 -12.13
N LEU A 165 1.14 -3.74 -13.44
CA LEU A 165 1.49 -4.86 -14.31
C LEU A 165 3.01 -5.08 -14.30
N GLU A 166 3.48 -5.69 -13.22
CA GLU A 166 4.89 -6.02 -12.94
C GLU A 166 5.04 -7.51 -12.61
N LYS A 167 6.19 -8.10 -12.89
CA LYS A 167 6.50 -9.53 -12.62
C LYS A 167 6.18 -9.97 -11.20
N ILE A 168 6.35 -9.09 -10.22
CA ILE A 168 6.07 -9.38 -8.81
C ILE A 168 4.60 -9.69 -8.54
N LYS A 169 3.68 -9.20 -9.37
CA LYS A 169 2.22 -9.43 -9.26
C LYS A 169 1.78 -10.77 -9.82
N ARG A 170 2.59 -11.39 -10.69
CA ARG A 170 2.39 -12.74 -11.25
C ARG A 170 1.02 -12.91 -11.92
N PHE A 171 0.59 -11.89 -12.68
CA PHE A 171 -0.64 -11.97 -13.45
C PHE A 171 -0.55 -12.99 -14.60
N ASP A 172 0.65 -13.31 -15.06
CA ASP A 172 0.95 -14.43 -15.94
C ASP A 172 0.48 -15.76 -15.35
N LEU A 173 0.78 -16.01 -14.07
CA LEU A 173 0.32 -17.21 -13.36
C LEU A 173 -1.21 -17.23 -13.23
N LEU A 174 -1.83 -16.07 -12.95
CA LEU A 174 -3.29 -15.94 -12.90
C LEU A 174 -3.93 -16.32 -14.25
N ILE A 175 -3.37 -15.83 -15.36
CA ILE A 175 -3.83 -16.17 -16.71
C ILE A 175 -3.72 -17.70 -16.95
N HIS A 176 -2.60 -18.32 -16.56
CA HIS A 176 -2.45 -19.77 -16.66
C HIS A 176 -3.45 -20.54 -15.78
N ALA A 177 -3.74 -20.05 -14.57
CA ALA A 177 -4.74 -20.66 -13.69
C ALA A 177 -6.15 -20.62 -14.29
N TRP A 178 -6.44 -19.61 -15.14
CA TRP A 178 -7.75 -19.39 -15.75
C TRP A 178 -8.12 -20.37 -16.84
N LYS A 179 -7.16 -21.20 -17.31
CA LYS A 179 -7.44 -22.27 -18.27
C LYS A 179 -8.47 -23.26 -17.69
N GLY A 180 -9.56 -23.48 -18.43
CA GLY A 180 -10.66 -24.36 -18.04
C GLY A 180 -11.72 -23.70 -17.14
N ILE A 181 -11.47 -22.48 -16.62
CA ILE A 181 -12.46 -21.74 -15.87
C ILE A 181 -13.45 -21.05 -16.82
N ASN A 182 -14.77 -21.21 -16.55
CA ASN A 182 -15.82 -20.62 -17.37
C ASN A 182 -16.37 -19.32 -16.76
N GLU A 183 -15.48 -18.45 -16.27
CA GLU A 183 -15.81 -17.15 -15.69
C GLU A 183 -14.99 -16.07 -16.40
N LYS A 184 -15.45 -14.81 -16.32
CA LYS A 184 -14.71 -13.66 -16.85
C LYS A 184 -13.79 -13.07 -15.79
N LEU A 185 -12.59 -12.66 -16.21
CA LEU A 185 -11.59 -12.00 -15.39
C LEU A 185 -11.24 -10.64 -15.99
N GLU A 186 -11.13 -9.63 -15.13
CA GLU A 186 -10.59 -8.33 -15.51
C GLU A 186 -9.33 -8.01 -14.67
N ILE A 187 -8.20 -7.84 -15.34
CA ILE A 187 -6.94 -7.40 -14.73
C ILE A 187 -6.87 -5.89 -14.88
N ILE A 188 -6.80 -5.16 -13.75
CA ILE A 188 -6.88 -3.69 -13.72
C ILE A 188 -5.53 -3.13 -13.31
N GLY A 189 -4.93 -2.34 -14.17
CA GLY A 189 -3.67 -1.64 -13.91
C GLY A 189 -2.85 -1.37 -15.16
N ASP A 190 -1.71 -0.72 -14.96
CA ASP A 190 -0.72 -0.45 -15.99
C ASP A 190 0.68 -0.86 -15.52
N GLY A 191 1.60 -1.08 -16.47
CA GLY A 191 2.97 -1.46 -16.16
C GLY A 191 3.69 -2.13 -17.32
N LEU A 192 4.97 -2.44 -17.07
CA LEU A 192 5.88 -2.93 -18.09
C LEU A 192 5.49 -4.31 -18.68
N GLU A 193 4.74 -5.11 -17.93
CA GLU A 193 4.33 -6.45 -18.37
C GLU A 193 3.05 -6.46 -19.24
N LYS A 194 2.41 -5.30 -19.50
CA LYS A 194 1.13 -5.23 -20.21
C LYS A 194 1.13 -6.01 -21.54
N ASN A 195 2.12 -5.76 -22.38
CA ASN A 195 2.21 -6.43 -23.68
C ASN A 195 2.47 -7.94 -23.55
N ASN A 196 3.32 -8.35 -22.59
CA ASN A 196 3.59 -9.75 -22.32
C ASN A 196 2.31 -10.47 -21.86
N LEU A 197 1.52 -9.84 -20.99
CA LEU A 197 0.26 -10.40 -20.50
C LEU A 197 -0.78 -10.53 -21.64
N LEU A 198 -0.90 -9.53 -22.51
CA LEU A 198 -1.79 -9.60 -23.67
C LEU A 198 -1.38 -10.74 -24.62
N THR A 199 -0.09 -10.93 -24.87
CA THR A 199 0.43 -12.07 -25.63
C THR A 199 0.08 -13.39 -24.94
N THR A 200 0.30 -13.49 -23.63
CA THR A 200 -0.03 -14.71 -22.85
C THR A 200 -1.53 -15.04 -22.92
N ILE A 201 -2.42 -14.06 -22.86
CA ILE A 201 -3.87 -14.25 -23.00
C ILE A 201 -4.18 -14.86 -24.36
N LYS A 202 -3.65 -14.28 -25.43
CA LYS A 202 -3.85 -14.71 -26.80
C LYS A 202 -3.33 -16.15 -27.07
N ASP A 203 -2.09 -16.42 -26.64
CA ASP A 203 -1.44 -17.72 -26.81
C ASP A 203 -2.19 -18.85 -26.07
N ASN A 204 -2.99 -18.49 -25.07
CA ASN A 204 -3.82 -19.44 -24.32
C ASN A 204 -5.29 -19.46 -24.76
N ASN A 205 -5.68 -18.73 -25.82
CA ASN A 205 -7.05 -18.59 -26.32
C ASN A 205 -8.04 -18.13 -25.22
N LEU A 206 -7.65 -17.13 -24.45
CA LEU A 206 -8.42 -16.59 -23.32
C LEU A 206 -8.96 -15.17 -23.57
N ASP A 207 -8.87 -14.64 -24.79
CA ASP A 207 -9.24 -13.28 -25.19
C ASP A 207 -10.72 -12.95 -24.90
N GLU A 208 -11.61 -13.94 -25.00
CA GLU A 208 -13.01 -13.75 -24.66
C GLU A 208 -13.32 -13.79 -23.16
N LYS A 209 -12.38 -14.30 -22.36
CA LYS A 209 -12.55 -14.50 -20.92
C LYS A 209 -11.78 -13.50 -20.07
N ILE A 210 -10.60 -13.07 -20.52
CA ILE A 210 -9.70 -12.19 -19.76
C ILE A 210 -9.54 -10.85 -20.48
N THR A 211 -9.78 -9.77 -19.77
CA THR A 211 -9.53 -8.41 -20.26
C THR A 211 -8.51 -7.70 -19.37
N ILE A 212 -7.65 -6.87 -19.99
CA ILE A 212 -6.77 -5.95 -19.26
C ILE A 212 -7.31 -4.54 -19.42
N ARG A 213 -7.62 -3.90 -18.29
CA ARG A 213 -8.07 -2.53 -18.20
C ARG A 213 -6.96 -1.66 -17.62
N SER A 214 -6.78 -0.45 -18.15
CA SER A 214 -5.85 0.53 -17.58
C SER A 214 -6.23 0.90 -16.14
N GLU A 215 -5.29 1.50 -15.42
CA GLU A 215 -5.51 1.99 -14.06
C GLU A 215 -6.75 2.89 -13.99
N VAL A 216 -7.55 2.72 -12.95
CA VAL A 216 -8.77 3.46 -12.68
C VAL A 216 -8.62 4.24 -11.38
N ASN A 217 -9.40 5.31 -11.22
CA ASN A 217 -9.43 6.07 -9.98
C ASN A 217 -10.16 5.30 -8.85
N SER A 218 -10.02 5.75 -7.61
CA SER A 218 -10.57 5.08 -6.44
C SER A 218 -12.10 4.98 -6.45
N GLN A 219 -12.81 5.97 -7.01
CA GLN A 219 -14.27 5.96 -7.10
C GLN A 219 -14.74 4.89 -8.11
N GLU A 220 -14.09 4.81 -9.25
CA GLU A 220 -14.38 3.82 -10.27
C GLU A 220 -14.06 2.40 -9.78
N LEU A 221 -12.92 2.25 -9.06
CA LEU A 221 -12.55 0.98 -8.44
C LEU A 221 -13.57 0.53 -7.39
N GLY A 222 -14.09 1.47 -6.58
CA GLY A 222 -15.19 1.23 -5.66
C GLY A 222 -16.45 0.68 -6.35
N ASN A 223 -16.80 1.23 -7.52
CA ASN A 223 -17.94 0.72 -8.30
C ASN A 223 -17.67 -0.69 -8.86
N ILE A 224 -16.45 -0.98 -9.24
CA ILE A 224 -16.04 -2.34 -9.67
C ILE A 224 -16.15 -3.32 -8.50
N TYR A 225 -15.68 -2.96 -7.30
CA TYR A 225 -15.83 -3.80 -6.10
C TYR A 225 -17.30 -4.15 -5.78
N LYS A 226 -18.25 -3.23 -6.00
CA LYS A 226 -19.68 -3.47 -5.77
C LYS A 226 -20.26 -4.58 -6.65
N THR A 227 -19.74 -4.75 -7.85
CA THR A 227 -20.28 -5.71 -8.83
C THR A 227 -19.41 -6.94 -9.02
N ALA A 228 -18.14 -6.91 -8.67
CA ALA A 228 -17.21 -8.02 -8.86
C ALA A 228 -17.64 -9.29 -8.11
N LYS A 229 -17.26 -10.45 -8.62
CA LYS A 229 -17.51 -11.77 -8.01
C LYS A 229 -16.47 -12.13 -6.95
N GLY A 230 -15.23 -11.63 -7.08
CA GLY A 230 -14.13 -11.86 -6.16
C GLY A 230 -12.88 -11.12 -6.62
N LEU A 231 -11.99 -10.82 -5.68
CA LEU A 231 -10.65 -10.29 -5.93
C LEU A 231 -9.63 -11.41 -5.76
N ILE A 232 -8.72 -11.54 -6.73
CA ILE A 232 -7.65 -12.53 -6.70
C ILE A 232 -6.30 -11.85 -6.59
N ILE A 233 -5.47 -12.31 -5.64
CA ILE A 233 -4.12 -11.84 -5.42
C ILE A 233 -3.13 -12.96 -5.69
N THR A 234 -2.24 -12.77 -6.68
CA THR A 234 -1.22 -13.76 -7.08
C THR A 234 0.20 -13.26 -6.80
N SER A 235 0.34 -12.17 -6.10
CA SER A 235 1.62 -11.51 -5.87
C SER A 235 2.63 -12.43 -5.16
N LEU A 236 3.87 -12.39 -5.58
CA LEU A 236 4.97 -13.07 -4.89
C LEU A 236 5.31 -12.39 -3.56
N ARG A 237 5.16 -11.07 -3.48
CA ARG A 237 5.43 -10.26 -2.29
C ARG A 237 4.61 -8.98 -2.31
N GLU A 238 4.08 -8.62 -1.15
CA GLU A 238 3.40 -7.36 -0.90
C GLU A 238 3.87 -6.76 0.44
N GLY A 239 3.72 -5.47 0.58
CA GLY A 239 3.82 -4.83 1.90
C GLY A 239 2.51 -5.00 2.68
N GLY A 240 1.42 -4.59 2.04
CA GLY A 240 0.05 -4.73 2.54
C GLY A 240 -0.87 -4.38 1.38
N PRO A 241 -1.47 -5.37 0.71
CA PRO A 241 -2.29 -5.11 -0.47
C PRO A 241 -3.56 -4.34 -0.06
N ARG A 242 -3.54 -3.01 -0.23
CA ARG A 242 -4.69 -2.13 0.06
C ARG A 242 -5.95 -2.61 -0.64
N VAL A 243 -5.80 -3.09 -1.88
CA VAL A 243 -6.91 -3.62 -2.67
C VAL A 243 -7.63 -4.80 -1.99
N ALA A 244 -6.93 -5.57 -1.16
CA ALA A 244 -7.56 -6.64 -0.37
C ALA A 244 -8.43 -6.08 0.76
N LEU A 245 -7.94 -5.07 1.48
CA LEU A 245 -8.69 -4.36 2.51
C LEU A 245 -9.93 -3.67 1.89
N GLU A 246 -9.73 -2.96 0.80
CA GLU A 246 -10.80 -2.26 0.08
C GLU A 246 -11.87 -3.24 -0.40
N ALA A 247 -11.49 -4.31 -1.08
CA ALA A 247 -12.42 -5.32 -1.57
C ALA A 247 -13.23 -5.97 -0.43
N ALA A 248 -12.57 -6.37 0.66
CA ALA A 248 -13.24 -6.95 1.81
C ALA A 248 -14.16 -5.94 2.53
N ALA A 249 -13.81 -4.64 2.57
CA ALA A 249 -14.70 -3.60 3.06
C ALA A 249 -15.99 -3.50 2.22
N PHE A 250 -15.93 -3.78 0.93
CA PHE A 250 -17.11 -3.94 0.05
C PHE A 250 -17.78 -5.32 0.18
N ASN A 251 -17.42 -6.10 1.18
CA ASN A 251 -17.90 -7.48 1.37
C ASN A 251 -17.56 -8.40 0.18
N LEU A 252 -16.54 -8.07 -0.63
CA LEU A 252 -16.10 -8.85 -1.79
C LEU A 252 -15.17 -9.98 -1.34
N PRO A 253 -15.41 -11.25 -1.73
CA PRO A 253 -14.47 -12.33 -1.48
C PRO A 253 -13.08 -12.04 -2.00
N VAL A 254 -12.06 -12.32 -1.17
CA VAL A 254 -10.65 -12.16 -1.53
C VAL A 254 -9.93 -13.47 -1.26
N PHE A 255 -9.18 -13.95 -2.22
CA PHE A 255 -8.36 -15.16 -2.09
C PHE A 255 -7.09 -15.06 -2.94
N GLY A 256 -6.11 -15.89 -2.65
CA GLY A 256 -4.85 -15.90 -3.38
C GLY A 256 -3.63 -16.14 -2.50
N THR A 257 -2.52 -15.44 -2.77
CA THR A 257 -1.26 -15.68 -2.07
C THR A 257 -1.22 -15.07 -0.67
N ASN A 258 -0.60 -15.78 0.27
CA ASN A 258 -0.38 -15.33 1.64
C ASN A 258 0.76 -14.28 1.69
N VAL A 259 0.45 -13.06 1.34
CA VAL A 259 1.39 -11.94 1.28
C VAL A 259 0.90 -10.72 2.07
N GLY A 260 1.82 -9.99 2.67
CA GLY A 260 1.51 -8.78 3.42
C GLY A 260 0.53 -9.05 4.54
N ILE A 261 -0.63 -8.39 4.51
CA ILE A 261 -1.68 -8.50 5.54
C ILE A 261 -2.61 -9.69 5.32
N MET A 262 -2.47 -10.42 4.19
CA MET A 262 -3.43 -11.49 3.85
C MET A 262 -3.53 -12.55 4.95
N GLY A 263 -2.40 -13.03 5.46
CA GLY A 263 -2.39 -14.04 6.53
C GLY A 263 -2.83 -13.56 7.91
N GLU A 264 -2.97 -12.24 8.10
CA GLU A 264 -3.46 -11.65 9.34
C GLU A 264 -4.99 -11.51 9.34
N LEU A 265 -5.60 -11.30 8.16
CA LEU A 265 -7.01 -10.97 7.99
C LEU A 265 -7.85 -12.11 7.43
N PHE A 266 -7.29 -12.88 6.51
CA PHE A 266 -8.05 -13.89 5.79
C PHE A 266 -7.75 -15.29 6.33
N PRO A 267 -8.74 -16.19 6.35
CA PRO A 267 -8.54 -17.58 6.80
C PRO A 267 -7.56 -18.31 5.88
N GLN A 268 -6.85 -19.27 6.44
CA GLN A 268 -5.76 -19.98 5.73
C GLN A 268 -6.26 -20.76 4.51
N GLU A 269 -7.53 -21.18 4.52
CA GLU A 269 -8.16 -21.95 3.44
C GLU A 269 -8.25 -21.16 2.12
N VAL A 270 -8.30 -19.83 2.18
CA VAL A 270 -8.33 -18.97 0.99
C VAL A 270 -6.96 -18.45 0.58
N LEU A 271 -5.89 -18.97 1.21
CA LEU A 271 -4.51 -18.51 1.01
C LEU A 271 -3.62 -19.65 0.52
N ALA A 272 -2.67 -19.32 -0.37
CA ALA A 272 -1.63 -20.21 -0.88
C ALA A 272 -0.22 -19.65 -0.58
N ASP A 273 0.77 -20.53 -0.48
CA ASP A 273 2.19 -20.10 -0.40
C ASP A 273 2.55 -19.34 -1.70
N PRO A 274 3.01 -18.08 -1.59
CA PRO A 274 3.41 -17.30 -2.76
C PRO A 274 4.56 -17.91 -3.56
N ASN A 275 5.30 -18.88 -3.03
CA ASN A 275 6.38 -19.57 -3.73
C ASN A 275 5.94 -20.89 -4.37
N ASN A 276 4.70 -21.35 -4.13
CA ASN A 276 4.16 -22.60 -4.66
C ASN A 276 3.14 -22.32 -5.76
N GLU A 277 3.57 -22.39 -7.03
CA GLU A 277 2.71 -22.09 -8.18
C GLU A 277 1.55 -23.08 -8.35
N GLU A 278 1.78 -24.36 -8.06
CA GLU A 278 0.75 -25.39 -8.15
C GLU A 278 -0.36 -25.17 -7.13
N GLU A 279 0.01 -24.81 -5.91
CA GLU A 279 -0.93 -24.48 -4.84
C GLU A 279 -1.77 -23.25 -5.20
N ILE A 280 -1.14 -22.18 -5.75
CA ILE A 280 -1.86 -20.99 -6.19
C ILE A 280 -2.87 -21.33 -7.30
N ILE A 281 -2.45 -22.10 -8.31
CA ILE A 281 -3.33 -22.51 -9.41
C ILE A 281 -4.49 -23.37 -8.87
N SER A 282 -4.20 -24.33 -8.00
CA SER A 282 -5.19 -25.19 -7.38
C SER A 282 -6.19 -24.38 -6.56
N LEU A 283 -5.72 -23.47 -5.73
CA LEU A 283 -6.56 -22.59 -4.93
C LEU A 283 -7.51 -21.77 -5.82
N ILE A 284 -6.99 -21.11 -6.86
CA ILE A 284 -7.81 -20.29 -7.78
C ILE A 284 -8.91 -21.14 -8.42
N ARG A 285 -8.57 -22.33 -8.93
CA ARG A 285 -9.54 -23.23 -9.57
C ARG A 285 -10.60 -23.75 -8.62
N SER A 286 -10.25 -23.97 -7.35
CA SER A 286 -11.17 -24.44 -6.31
C SER A 286 -12.11 -23.33 -5.84
N PHE A 287 -11.59 -22.11 -5.65
CA PHE A 287 -12.37 -21.02 -5.04
C PHE A 287 -13.18 -20.19 -6.03
N VAL A 288 -12.80 -20.10 -7.30
CA VAL A 288 -13.60 -19.38 -8.31
C VAL A 288 -15.06 -19.87 -8.36
N PRO A 289 -15.37 -21.18 -8.41
CA PRO A 289 -16.75 -21.66 -8.39
C PRO A 289 -17.48 -21.39 -7.06
N LEU A 290 -16.76 -21.30 -5.95
CA LEU A 290 -17.29 -21.18 -4.60
C LEU A 290 -17.36 -19.72 -4.11
N ALA A 291 -16.82 -18.75 -4.86
CA ALA A 291 -16.64 -17.38 -4.41
C ALA A 291 -17.94 -16.72 -3.89
N LYS A 292 -19.09 -17.06 -4.48
CA LYS A 292 -20.40 -16.54 -4.05
C LYS A 292 -20.78 -16.95 -2.63
N ASN A 293 -20.23 -18.05 -2.12
CA ASN A 293 -20.55 -18.63 -0.82
C ASN A 293 -19.52 -18.23 0.25
N ILE A 294 -18.48 -17.49 -0.10
CA ILE A 294 -17.47 -17.03 0.88
C ILE A 294 -18.07 -15.84 1.64
N ASP A 295 -18.29 -16.04 2.93
CA ASP A 295 -18.68 -14.97 3.83
C ASP A 295 -17.44 -14.21 4.31
N VAL A 296 -17.44 -12.89 4.09
CA VAL A 296 -16.39 -11.96 4.52
C VAL A 296 -16.86 -10.93 5.54
N SER A 297 -18.06 -11.10 6.09
CA SER A 297 -18.66 -10.13 7.02
C SER A 297 -17.81 -9.91 8.27
N ALA A 298 -17.31 -10.96 8.89
CA ALA A 298 -16.43 -10.86 10.06
C ALA A 298 -15.10 -10.13 9.72
N ILE A 299 -14.56 -10.34 8.51
CA ILE A 299 -13.36 -9.64 8.03
C ILE A 299 -13.67 -8.16 7.83
N LYS A 300 -14.81 -7.85 7.24
CA LYS A 300 -15.30 -6.48 7.04
C LYS A 300 -15.43 -5.74 8.37
N GLU A 301 -16.09 -6.33 9.38
CA GLU A 301 -16.23 -5.74 10.71
C GLU A 301 -14.84 -5.43 11.31
N ARG A 302 -13.92 -6.39 11.30
CA ARG A 302 -12.55 -6.20 11.79
C ARG A 302 -11.80 -5.09 11.06
N ILE A 303 -12.05 -4.92 9.74
CA ILE A 303 -11.44 -3.85 8.95
C ILE A 303 -11.94 -2.49 9.46
N PHE A 304 -13.25 -2.31 9.66
CA PHE A 304 -13.79 -1.04 10.14
C PHE A 304 -13.46 -0.73 11.60
N GLU A 305 -13.22 -1.74 12.42
CA GLU A 305 -12.76 -1.55 13.80
C GLU A 305 -11.29 -1.14 13.90
N SER A 306 -10.40 -1.76 13.10
CA SER A 306 -8.96 -1.72 13.37
C SER A 306 -8.11 -1.17 12.22
N TYR A 307 -8.63 -1.15 10.98
CA TYR A 307 -7.89 -0.77 9.77
C TYR A 307 -8.49 0.45 9.07
N THR A 308 -8.87 1.45 9.88
CA THR A 308 -9.30 2.77 9.37
C THR A 308 -8.16 3.77 9.42
N VAL A 309 -8.25 4.83 8.61
CA VAL A 309 -7.25 5.90 8.63
C VAL A 309 -7.23 6.62 9.97
N GLU A 310 -8.38 6.78 10.62
CA GLU A 310 -8.52 7.41 11.94
C GLU A 310 -7.77 6.63 13.02
N SER A 311 -8.01 5.30 13.10
CA SER A 311 -7.31 4.42 14.04
C SER A 311 -5.79 4.41 13.82
N SER A 312 -5.36 4.41 12.55
CA SER A 312 -3.93 4.43 12.21
C SER A 312 -3.30 5.79 12.51
N ALA A 313 -4.00 6.90 12.24
CA ALA A 313 -3.55 8.24 12.55
C ALA A 313 -3.38 8.45 14.07
N GLU A 314 -4.32 7.95 14.89
CA GLU A 314 -4.20 7.97 16.35
C GLU A 314 -2.93 7.25 16.83
N LYS A 315 -2.66 6.04 16.31
CA LYS A 315 -1.45 5.26 16.65
C LYS A 315 -0.18 6.02 16.25
N VAL A 316 -0.14 6.61 15.04
CA VAL A 316 1.01 7.42 14.59
C VAL A 316 1.16 8.68 15.43
N GLY A 317 0.07 9.34 15.81
CA GLY A 317 0.10 10.49 16.71
C GLY A 317 0.74 10.17 18.06
N LYS A 318 0.37 9.04 18.70
CA LYS A 318 1.00 8.56 19.93
C LYS A 318 2.51 8.33 19.78
N ILE A 319 2.95 7.85 18.61
CA ILE A 319 4.39 7.72 18.31
C ILE A 319 5.05 9.09 18.25
N TYR A 320 4.45 10.08 17.57
CA TYR A 320 4.99 11.45 17.53
C TYR A 320 5.12 12.06 18.91
N ASP A 321 4.07 11.95 19.74
CA ASP A 321 4.07 12.47 21.11
C ASP A 321 5.18 11.83 21.96
N SER A 322 5.37 10.52 21.82
CA SER A 322 6.42 9.79 22.54
C SER A 322 7.84 10.21 22.13
N VAL A 323 8.05 10.56 20.86
CA VAL A 323 9.35 11.03 20.36
C VAL A 323 9.60 12.46 20.79
N LEU A 324 8.58 13.32 20.77
CA LEU A 324 8.68 14.73 21.17
C LEU A 324 8.92 14.90 22.68
N SER A 325 8.24 14.10 23.51
CA SER A 325 8.43 14.16 24.97
C SER A 325 9.81 13.67 25.42
N ASN A 326 10.46 12.78 24.69
CA ASN A 326 11.80 12.29 25.00
C ASN A 326 12.93 13.20 24.43
N SER A 327 12.57 14.28 23.74
CA SER A 327 13.53 15.23 23.13
C SER A 327 13.64 16.55 23.92
N LEU A 328 12.84 16.70 24.99
CA LEU A 328 12.89 17.78 25.99
C LEU A 328 13.73 17.34 27.19
#